data_7dbf96dd15629dcaf6dda45b60306e45
#
_entry.id   7dbf96dd15629dcaf6dda45b60306e45
#
_cell.length_a   1.000
_cell.length_b   1.000
_cell.length_c   1.000
_cell.angle_alpha   90.00
_cell.angle_beta   90.00
_cell.angle_gamma   90.00
#
_symmetry.space_group_name_H-M   'P 1'
#
loop_
_entity.id
_entity.type
_entity.pdbx_description
1 polymer ?
#
loop_
_entity_poly.entity_id
_entity_poly.type
_entity_poly.pdbx_seq_one_letter_code
_entity_poly.pdbx_strand_id
1 'polypeptide(L)'
;LTKQAFVESGNKVEKNFTFGNAVKFDKIILPDTNVVEILSCIDDDGNKWYEVPYLAQDTVFDAIENTPVNSPDMSSDSADTPYMMKLIKTARRFTTYVRSDGKTEVRFGAGISSNADEELIPNPDNVGSSLSTGISKLDTNFDPSNFLNTKSFGQAPSNITLKFTYTHGGSIEDNVLSNQITEITDGKVVLSSEGLDNAK
;
A
#
# COMPACT_ATOMS: atom_id res chain seq x y z
N LEU A 1 -13.97 4.99 33.61
CA LEU A 1 -13.18 4.28 32.60
C LEU A 1 -12.31 5.31 31.88
N THR A 2 -10.99 5.18 31.97
CA THR A 2 -10.04 6.02 31.26
C THR A 2 -9.44 5.20 30.15
N LYS A 3 -9.47 5.68 28.90
CA LYS A 3 -8.85 5.04 27.76
C LYS A 3 -7.90 6.02 27.10
N GLN A 4 -6.69 5.57 26.79
CA GLN A 4 -5.76 6.33 25.95
C GLN A 4 -6.00 5.99 24.47
N ALA A 5 -5.97 6.99 23.63
CA ALA A 5 -6.01 6.84 22.18
C ALA A 5 -4.92 7.70 21.55
N PHE A 6 -4.35 7.21 20.46
CA PHE A 6 -3.46 8.01 19.63
C PHE A 6 -4.31 8.79 18.63
N VAL A 7 -3.98 10.04 18.44
CA VAL A 7 -4.65 10.93 17.50
C VAL A 7 -3.59 11.52 16.60
N GLU A 8 -3.81 11.44 15.31
CA GLU A 8 -2.95 12.06 14.30
C GLU A 8 -3.55 13.40 13.89
N SER A 9 -2.69 14.41 13.79
CA SER A 9 -3.06 15.73 13.28
C SER A 9 -3.08 15.69 11.75
N GLY A 10 -4.18 16.07 11.15
CA GLY A 10 -4.32 16.14 9.69
C GLY A 10 -5.76 15.99 9.23
N ASN A 11 -5.98 16.35 7.98
CA ASN A 11 -7.27 16.23 7.32
C ASN A 11 -7.28 15.07 6.35
N LYS A 12 -8.22 14.15 6.53
CA LYS A 12 -8.45 13.04 5.60
C LYS A 12 -9.29 13.52 4.43
N VAL A 13 -8.80 13.31 3.22
CA VAL A 13 -9.49 13.67 1.97
C VAL A 13 -9.53 12.51 0.99
N GLU A 14 -10.53 12.53 0.13
CA GLU A 14 -10.67 11.59 -0.99
C GLU A 14 -10.63 12.36 -2.31
N LYS A 15 -9.85 11.87 -3.26
CA LYS A 15 -9.73 12.44 -4.61
C LYS A 15 -9.77 11.34 -5.66
N ASN A 16 -10.51 11.60 -6.72
CA ASN A 16 -10.64 10.69 -7.86
C ASN A 16 -9.79 11.19 -9.02
N PHE A 17 -9.06 10.27 -9.64
CA PHE A 17 -8.26 10.52 -10.83
C PHE A 17 -8.66 9.52 -11.92
N THR A 18 -9.15 10.03 -13.05
CA THR A 18 -9.58 9.21 -14.17
C THR A 18 -8.46 9.12 -15.19
N PHE A 19 -8.15 7.90 -15.59
CA PHE A 19 -7.13 7.58 -16.59
C PHE A 19 -7.79 7.12 -17.88
N GLY A 20 -7.23 7.55 -18.99
CA GLY A 20 -7.56 7.04 -20.31
C GLY A 20 -6.73 5.82 -20.70
N ASN A 21 -6.26 5.78 -21.93
CA ASN A 21 -5.38 4.71 -22.39
C ASN A 21 -4.10 4.64 -21.56
N ALA A 22 -3.59 3.43 -21.35
CA ALA A 22 -2.38 3.20 -20.58
C ALA A 22 -1.18 4.00 -21.09
N VAL A 23 -0.59 4.77 -20.21
CA VAL A 23 0.66 5.51 -20.45
C VAL A 23 1.73 4.93 -19.55
N LYS A 24 2.88 4.56 -20.14
CA LYS A 24 4.01 4.03 -19.37
C LYS A 24 4.55 5.08 -18.42
N PHE A 25 4.71 4.69 -17.17
CA PHE A 25 5.21 5.57 -16.10
C PHE A 25 4.39 6.86 -15.95
N ASP A 26 3.09 6.73 -16.14
CA ASP A 26 2.16 7.83 -15.93
C ASP A 26 2.27 8.37 -14.50
N LYS A 27 1.97 9.64 -14.35
CA LYS A 27 2.11 10.35 -13.09
C LYS A 27 0.96 11.31 -12.85
N ILE A 28 0.55 11.40 -11.62
CA ILE A 28 -0.40 12.39 -11.14
C ILE A 28 0.21 13.19 -10.01
N ILE A 29 -0.32 14.36 -9.78
CA ILE A 29 0.08 15.23 -8.68
C ILE A 29 -1.14 15.41 -7.79
N LEU A 30 -1.00 15.05 -6.52
CA LEU A 30 -2.05 15.31 -5.55
C LEU A 30 -2.21 16.82 -5.38
N PRO A 31 -3.46 17.33 -5.35
CA PRO A 31 -3.70 18.77 -5.34
C PRO A 31 -3.24 19.44 -4.04
N ASP A 32 -3.32 18.71 -2.93
CA ASP A 32 -3.02 19.25 -1.61
C ASP A 32 -1.52 19.17 -1.33
N THR A 33 -1.03 20.10 -0.53
CA THR A 33 0.35 20.12 -0.03
C THR A 33 0.45 19.40 1.31
N ASN A 34 1.67 19.06 1.73
CA ASN A 34 1.93 18.40 3.01
C ASN A 34 1.10 17.12 3.19
N VAL A 35 1.11 16.27 2.16
CA VAL A 35 0.52 14.93 2.26
C VAL A 35 1.39 14.11 3.22
N VAL A 36 0.78 13.63 4.29
CA VAL A 36 1.45 12.87 5.35
C VAL A 36 1.57 11.43 4.93
N GLU A 37 0.45 10.83 4.51
CA GLU A 37 0.42 9.44 4.06
C GLU A 37 -0.75 9.19 3.12
N ILE A 38 -0.64 8.16 2.30
CA ILE A 38 -1.73 7.63 1.48
C ILE A 38 -2.34 6.43 2.19
N LEU A 39 -3.56 6.60 2.69
CA LEU A 39 -4.28 5.57 3.43
C LEU A 39 -4.75 4.43 2.53
N SER A 40 -5.24 4.76 1.33
CA SER A 40 -5.69 3.78 0.36
C SER A 40 -5.72 4.34 -1.06
N CYS A 41 -5.53 3.46 -2.03
CA CYS A 41 -5.81 3.71 -3.43
C CYS A 41 -6.60 2.53 -3.98
N ILE A 42 -7.82 2.79 -4.48
CA ILE A 42 -8.75 1.76 -4.92
C ILE A 42 -9.28 2.17 -6.29
N ASP A 43 -9.35 1.21 -7.22
CA ASP A 43 -9.96 1.44 -8.52
C ASP A 43 -11.49 1.26 -8.49
N ASP A 44 -12.16 1.60 -9.59
CA ASP A 44 -13.61 1.49 -9.76
C ASP A 44 -14.12 0.03 -9.76
N ASP A 45 -13.23 -0.95 -10.00
CA ASP A 45 -13.52 -2.39 -9.85
C ASP A 45 -13.33 -2.89 -8.41
N GLY A 46 -12.89 -2.04 -7.49
CA GLY A 46 -12.64 -2.38 -6.09
C GLY A 46 -11.27 -2.98 -5.81
N ASN A 47 -10.36 -3.02 -6.78
CA ASN A 47 -9.02 -3.53 -6.54
C ASN A 47 -8.13 -2.49 -5.84
N LYS A 48 -7.33 -2.95 -4.90
CA LYS A 48 -6.35 -2.12 -4.20
C LYS A 48 -5.10 -1.91 -5.06
N TRP A 49 -4.59 -0.69 -5.01
CA TRP A 49 -3.28 -0.30 -5.51
C TRP A 49 -2.38 0.04 -4.33
N TYR A 50 -1.15 -0.47 -4.35
CA TYR A 50 -0.26 -0.43 -3.21
C TYR A 50 0.88 0.55 -3.42
N GLU A 51 1.17 1.32 -2.39
CA GLU A 51 2.37 2.13 -2.34
C GLU A 51 3.58 1.24 -2.08
N VAL A 52 4.64 1.44 -2.86
CA VAL A 52 5.90 0.72 -2.72
C VAL A 52 7.07 1.69 -2.76
N PRO A 53 8.17 1.40 -2.07
CA PRO A 53 9.37 2.25 -2.09
C PRO A 53 9.95 2.41 -3.50
N TYR A 54 9.83 1.38 -4.33
CA TYR A 54 10.30 1.38 -5.72
C TYR A 54 9.44 0.44 -6.57
N LEU A 55 9.18 0.81 -7.82
CA LEU A 55 8.26 0.09 -8.71
C LEU A 55 8.67 -1.36 -9.03
N ALA A 56 9.95 -1.70 -8.88
CA ALA A 56 10.40 -3.08 -9.08
C ALA A 56 9.99 -4.02 -7.94
N GLN A 57 9.58 -3.49 -6.78
CA GLN A 57 9.06 -4.31 -5.68
C GLN A 57 7.66 -4.79 -6.02
N ASP A 58 7.52 -6.09 -6.24
CA ASP A 58 6.25 -6.73 -6.61
C ASP A 58 5.51 -7.34 -5.42
N THR A 59 6.17 -7.40 -4.27
CA THR A 59 5.66 -8.05 -3.08
C THR A 59 5.42 -7.03 -1.98
N VAL A 60 4.22 -7.03 -1.44
CA VAL A 60 3.79 -6.11 -0.38
C VAL A 60 3.15 -6.87 0.76
N PHE A 61 3.15 -6.28 1.95
CA PHE A 61 2.38 -6.78 3.08
C PHE A 61 1.02 -6.09 3.10
N ASP A 62 -0.04 -6.87 3.18
CA ASP A 62 -1.41 -6.38 3.38
C ASP A 62 -1.94 -6.89 4.72
N ALA A 63 -2.60 -6.02 5.46
CA ALA A 63 -3.26 -6.39 6.70
C ALA A 63 -4.64 -6.95 6.38
N ILE A 64 -4.88 -8.20 6.73
CA ILE A 64 -6.17 -8.86 6.60
C ILE A 64 -6.76 -9.15 7.96
N GLU A 65 -8.07 -9.07 8.08
CA GLU A 65 -8.76 -9.44 9.32
C GLU A 65 -8.52 -10.91 9.66
N ASN A 66 -8.23 -11.16 10.94
CA ASN A 66 -8.07 -12.52 11.46
C ASN A 66 -9.44 -13.17 11.69
N THR A 67 -9.97 -13.78 10.64
CA THR A 67 -11.25 -14.48 10.66
C THR A 67 -11.06 -15.96 10.36
N PRO A 68 -12.02 -16.85 10.70
CA PRO A 68 -11.93 -18.26 10.36
C PRO A 68 -11.75 -18.54 8.86
N VAL A 69 -12.22 -17.63 8.01
CA VAL A 69 -12.07 -17.73 6.55
C VAL A 69 -10.66 -17.37 6.10
N ASN A 70 -10.12 -16.29 6.67
CA ASN A 70 -8.80 -15.76 6.27
C ASN A 70 -7.65 -16.53 6.94
N SER A 71 -7.88 -17.00 8.16
CA SER A 71 -6.89 -17.71 8.96
C SER A 71 -7.55 -18.76 9.86
N PRO A 72 -7.85 -19.95 9.33
CA PRO A 72 -8.50 -21.01 10.09
C PRO A 72 -7.76 -21.39 11.38
N ASP A 73 -6.42 -21.41 11.33
CA ASP A 73 -5.59 -21.89 12.42
C ASP A 73 -5.39 -20.85 13.55
N MET A 74 -5.52 -19.55 13.24
CA MET A 74 -5.21 -18.46 14.19
C MET A 74 -6.43 -17.61 14.56
N SER A 75 -7.59 -17.94 14.04
CA SER A 75 -8.82 -17.17 14.28
C SER A 75 -9.29 -17.23 15.74
N SER A 76 -8.87 -18.25 16.51
CA SER A 76 -9.12 -18.32 17.95
C SER A 76 -8.51 -17.15 18.72
N ASP A 77 -7.41 -16.61 18.22
CA ASP A 77 -6.66 -15.52 18.86
C ASP A 77 -7.04 -14.14 18.28
N SER A 78 -8.15 -14.05 17.56
CA SER A 78 -8.61 -12.82 16.90
C SER A 78 -8.88 -11.66 17.86
N ALA A 79 -9.15 -11.95 19.14
CA ALA A 79 -9.31 -10.92 20.17
C ALA A 79 -8.00 -10.20 20.49
N ASP A 80 -6.89 -10.93 20.51
CA ASP A 80 -5.56 -10.40 20.80
C ASP A 80 -4.84 -9.95 19.53
N THR A 81 -5.08 -10.66 18.42
CA THR A 81 -4.50 -10.39 17.09
C THR A 81 -5.62 -10.21 16.04
N PRO A 82 -6.28 -9.05 16.00
CA PRO A 82 -7.41 -8.82 15.12
C PRO A 82 -7.02 -8.74 13.63
N TYR A 83 -5.76 -8.48 13.32
CA TYR A 83 -5.23 -8.41 11.96
C TYR A 83 -3.97 -9.24 11.82
N MET A 84 -3.80 -9.81 10.65
CA MET A 84 -2.60 -10.55 10.25
C MET A 84 -1.97 -9.90 9.03
N MET A 85 -0.64 -9.92 8.97
CA MET A 85 0.11 -9.46 7.81
C MET A 85 0.26 -10.60 6.80
N LYS A 86 -0.33 -10.43 5.63
CA LYS A 86 -0.19 -11.37 4.53
C LYS A 86 0.73 -10.80 3.46
N LEU A 87 1.67 -11.63 3.03
CA LEU A 87 2.53 -11.30 1.91
C LEU A 87 1.77 -11.57 0.61
N ILE A 88 1.60 -10.56 -0.22
CA ILE A 88 0.94 -10.67 -1.52
C ILE A 88 1.83 -10.14 -2.63
N LYS A 89 1.72 -10.75 -3.81
CA LYS A 89 2.35 -10.28 -5.03
C LYS A 89 1.33 -9.47 -5.82
N THR A 90 1.67 -8.24 -6.18
CA THR A 90 0.74 -7.36 -6.90
C THR A 90 1.42 -6.60 -8.04
N ALA A 91 0.74 -6.54 -9.17
CA ALA A 91 1.12 -5.67 -10.29
C ALA A 91 0.59 -4.23 -10.09
N ARG A 92 -0.46 -4.04 -9.30
CA ARG A 92 -1.10 -2.74 -9.01
C ARG A 92 -0.33 -2.03 -7.91
N ARG A 93 0.67 -1.26 -8.31
CA ARG A 93 1.55 -0.55 -7.40
C ARG A 93 1.97 0.79 -7.95
N PHE A 94 2.31 1.69 -7.05
CA PHE A 94 2.78 3.03 -7.37
C PHE A 94 3.86 3.46 -6.37
N THR A 95 4.60 4.49 -6.73
CA THR A 95 5.56 5.15 -5.84
C THR A 95 5.16 6.60 -5.64
N THR A 96 5.52 7.16 -4.51
CA THR A 96 5.30 8.56 -4.18
C THR A 96 6.62 9.31 -4.14
N TYR A 97 6.55 10.57 -4.52
CA TYR A 97 7.68 11.49 -4.48
C TYR A 97 7.21 12.88 -4.04
N VAL A 98 7.84 13.41 -3.01
CA VAL A 98 7.55 14.78 -2.57
C VAL A 98 8.35 15.76 -3.44
N ARG A 99 7.65 16.65 -4.10
CA ARG A 99 8.22 17.68 -4.98
C ARG A 99 8.68 18.88 -4.17
N SER A 100 9.48 19.71 -4.81
CA SER A 100 9.98 20.96 -4.20
C SER A 100 8.88 21.99 -3.90
N ASP A 101 7.70 21.88 -4.54
CA ASP A 101 6.53 22.70 -4.28
C ASP A 101 5.67 22.20 -3.10
N GLY A 102 6.12 21.18 -2.36
CA GLY A 102 5.41 20.57 -1.24
C GLY A 102 4.25 19.65 -1.64
N LYS A 103 4.03 19.42 -2.92
CA LYS A 103 3.03 18.48 -3.43
C LYS A 103 3.60 17.09 -3.60
N THR A 104 2.74 16.10 -3.53
CA THR A 104 3.12 14.70 -3.74
C THR A 104 2.80 14.26 -5.17
N GLU A 105 3.82 13.82 -5.89
CA GLU A 105 3.69 13.16 -7.19
C GLU A 105 3.57 11.66 -6.96
N VAL A 106 2.56 11.05 -7.55
CA VAL A 106 2.35 9.60 -7.59
C VAL A 106 2.74 9.11 -8.97
N ARG A 107 3.58 8.08 -9.04
CA ARG A 107 4.07 7.51 -10.29
C ARG A 107 3.71 6.03 -10.38
N PHE A 108 3.15 5.64 -11.51
CA PHE A 108 2.72 4.28 -11.82
C PHE A 108 3.75 3.51 -12.63
N GLY A 109 3.47 2.22 -12.84
CA GLY A 109 4.33 1.33 -13.60
C GLY A 109 4.24 1.51 -15.12
N ALA A 110 4.89 0.58 -15.84
CA ALA A 110 4.96 0.59 -17.30
C ALA A 110 4.16 -0.53 -17.97
N GLY A 111 3.65 -1.50 -17.19
CA GLY A 111 2.88 -2.64 -17.71
C GLY A 111 1.54 -2.22 -18.27
N ILE A 112 1.19 -2.74 -19.46
CA ILE A 112 -0.13 -2.56 -20.05
C ILE A 112 -1.04 -3.69 -19.56
N SER A 113 -2.34 -3.44 -19.39
CA SER A 113 -3.28 -4.40 -18.79
C SER A 113 -3.36 -5.75 -19.46
N SER A 114 -3.07 -5.86 -20.75
CA SER A 114 -3.00 -7.13 -21.48
C SER A 114 -1.78 -8.00 -21.13
N ASN A 115 -0.77 -7.39 -20.47
CA ASN A 115 0.48 -8.02 -20.05
C ASN A 115 0.75 -7.73 -18.56
N ALA A 116 -0.28 -7.50 -17.79
CA ALA A 116 -0.19 -7.03 -16.40
C ALA A 116 0.53 -8.01 -15.47
N ASP A 117 0.46 -9.27 -15.80
CA ASP A 117 1.17 -10.36 -15.13
C ASP A 117 2.39 -10.81 -15.95
N GLU A 118 3.05 -9.89 -16.60
CA GLU A 118 4.43 -10.20 -16.92
C GLU A 118 5.12 -10.49 -15.58
N GLU A 119 5.07 -11.77 -15.23
CA GLU A 119 6.04 -12.34 -14.33
C GLU A 119 7.36 -11.67 -14.64
N LEU A 120 8.02 -11.16 -13.63
CA LEU A 120 9.45 -10.95 -13.66
C LEU A 120 10.05 -12.33 -13.92
N ILE A 121 9.99 -12.78 -15.18
CA ILE A 121 10.77 -13.92 -15.60
C ILE A 121 12.17 -13.35 -15.65
N PRO A 122 13.00 -13.64 -14.64
CA PRO A 122 14.39 -13.27 -14.72
C PRO A 122 14.86 -13.88 -16.02
N ASN A 123 15.48 -13.10 -16.90
CA ASN A 123 16.06 -13.62 -18.12
C ASN A 123 16.81 -14.91 -17.74
N PRO A 124 16.44 -16.09 -18.28
CA PRO A 124 17.06 -17.35 -17.91
C PRO A 124 18.57 -17.33 -18.11
N ASP A 125 19.09 -16.43 -18.93
CA ASP A 125 20.52 -16.19 -19.09
C ASP A 125 21.14 -15.45 -17.90
N ASN A 126 20.35 -14.75 -17.10
CA ASN A 126 20.81 -13.96 -15.94
C ASN A 126 20.49 -14.60 -14.60
N VAL A 127 19.59 -15.57 -14.56
CA VAL A 127 19.34 -16.40 -13.38
C VAL A 127 20.19 -17.64 -13.47
N GLY A 128 21.00 -17.85 -12.46
CA GLY A 128 21.86 -19.02 -12.35
C GLY A 128 21.07 -20.33 -12.29
N SER A 129 20.31 -20.65 -13.32
CA SER A 129 19.85 -22.01 -13.52
C SER A 129 21.09 -22.85 -13.86
N SER A 130 21.46 -23.74 -12.96
CA SER A 130 22.46 -24.75 -13.21
C SER A 130 22.01 -25.61 -14.40
N LEU A 131 22.38 -25.19 -15.59
CA LEU A 131 22.32 -26.05 -16.73
C LEU A 131 23.40 -27.11 -16.57
N SER A 132 23.07 -28.32 -16.87
CA SER A 132 23.65 -29.64 -16.67
C SER A 132 25.11 -29.85 -17.05
N THR A 133 25.95 -28.88 -17.06
CA THR A 133 27.35 -28.99 -17.46
C THR A 133 28.35 -28.43 -16.45
N GLY A 134 28.02 -28.49 -15.17
CA GLY A 134 29.03 -28.25 -14.12
C GLY A 134 29.52 -26.79 -13.99
N ILE A 135 28.98 -25.87 -14.77
CA ILE A 135 29.27 -24.44 -14.65
C ILE A 135 28.13 -23.83 -13.84
N SER A 136 28.42 -23.54 -12.58
CA SER A 136 27.52 -22.74 -11.75
C SER A 136 27.49 -21.32 -12.31
N LYS A 137 26.37 -20.86 -12.80
CA LYS A 137 26.17 -19.45 -13.18
C LYS A 137 26.22 -18.50 -11.96
N LEU A 138 26.32 -19.02 -10.76
CA LEU A 138 26.63 -18.24 -9.57
C LEU A 138 28.06 -17.66 -9.61
N ASP A 139 28.95 -18.23 -10.46
CA ASP A 139 30.30 -17.69 -10.72
C ASP A 139 30.33 -16.64 -11.84
N THR A 140 29.27 -16.51 -12.64
CA THR A 140 29.12 -15.41 -13.57
C THR A 140 28.45 -14.26 -12.84
N ASN A 141 29.15 -13.14 -12.78
CA ASN A 141 28.71 -11.90 -12.14
C ASN A 141 27.20 -11.67 -12.32
N PHE A 142 26.47 -11.77 -11.23
CA PHE A 142 25.10 -11.29 -11.16
C PHE A 142 25.13 -9.79 -11.43
N ASP A 143 24.70 -9.37 -12.60
CA ASP A 143 24.59 -7.97 -12.95
C ASP A 143 23.23 -7.45 -12.46
N PRO A 144 23.20 -6.70 -11.35
CA PRO A 144 21.95 -6.14 -10.84
C PRO A 144 21.30 -5.14 -11.82
N SER A 145 22.04 -4.60 -12.79
CA SER A 145 21.50 -3.69 -13.79
C SER A 145 20.57 -4.40 -14.79
N ASN A 146 20.84 -5.66 -15.10
CA ASN A 146 19.96 -6.46 -15.93
C ASN A 146 18.69 -6.95 -15.20
N PHE A 147 18.75 -7.04 -13.88
CA PHE A 147 17.58 -7.32 -13.04
C PHE A 147 16.61 -6.13 -13.02
N LEU A 148 17.13 -4.92 -13.14
CA LEU A 148 16.36 -3.68 -13.19
C LEU A 148 15.75 -3.42 -14.59
N ASN A 149 16.18 -4.12 -15.61
CA ASN A 149 15.66 -4.01 -16.99
C ASN A 149 14.44 -4.91 -17.25
N THR A 150 13.74 -5.34 -16.23
CA THR A 150 12.49 -6.06 -16.40
C THR A 150 11.46 -5.17 -17.07
N LYS A 151 10.77 -5.70 -18.06
CA LYS A 151 9.77 -4.97 -18.88
C LYS A 151 8.56 -4.49 -18.08
N SER A 152 8.40 -4.94 -16.85
CA SER A 152 7.27 -4.63 -15.99
C SER A 152 7.72 -4.06 -14.64
N PHE A 153 7.55 -2.77 -14.49
CA PHE A 153 7.65 -2.05 -13.20
C PHE A 153 6.27 -1.84 -12.57
N GLY A 154 5.41 -2.86 -12.59
CA GLY A 154 4.02 -2.72 -12.21
C GLY A 154 3.14 -2.25 -13.37
N GLN A 155 1.85 -2.21 -13.12
CA GLN A 155 0.82 -1.89 -14.10
C GLN A 155 0.66 -0.38 -14.23
N ALA A 156 0.45 0.09 -15.46
CA ALA A 156 -0.05 1.45 -15.72
C ALA A 156 -1.58 1.45 -15.61
N PRO A 157 -2.19 2.46 -14.98
CA PRO A 157 -3.64 2.59 -14.98
C PRO A 157 -4.16 2.80 -16.42
N SER A 158 -5.25 2.13 -16.78
CA SER A 158 -5.83 2.17 -18.13
C SER A 158 -7.34 2.11 -18.07
N ASN A 159 -8.01 3.15 -18.58
CA ASN A 159 -9.46 3.28 -18.63
C ASN A 159 -10.14 2.98 -17.29
N ILE A 160 -9.56 3.45 -16.21
CA ILE A 160 -10.05 3.28 -14.84
C ILE A 160 -10.02 4.61 -14.09
N THR A 161 -10.80 4.68 -13.02
CA THR A 161 -10.74 5.79 -12.07
C THR A 161 -10.13 5.28 -10.77
N LEU A 162 -9.05 5.91 -10.31
CA LEU A 162 -8.42 5.62 -9.04
C LEU A 162 -8.90 6.61 -7.98
N LYS A 163 -9.42 6.08 -6.89
CA LYS A 163 -9.78 6.86 -5.71
C LYS A 163 -8.65 6.79 -4.70
N PHE A 164 -8.00 7.93 -4.48
CA PHE A 164 -6.98 8.11 -3.46
C PHE A 164 -7.63 8.65 -2.19
N THR A 165 -7.38 7.99 -1.08
CA THR A 165 -7.68 8.49 0.27
C THR A 165 -6.36 8.74 0.95
N TYR A 166 -6.12 9.98 1.36
CA TYR A 166 -4.87 10.38 1.99
C TYR A 166 -5.10 11.41 3.08
N THR A 167 -4.11 11.53 3.97
CA THR A 167 -4.08 12.55 5.02
C THR A 167 -3.11 13.65 4.62
N HIS A 168 -3.52 14.90 4.74
CA HIS A 168 -2.69 16.06 4.52
C HIS A 168 -2.80 17.06 5.68
N GLY A 169 -1.84 17.95 5.81
CA GLY A 169 -1.74 18.89 6.91
C GLY A 169 -0.71 18.44 7.94
N GLY A 170 -1.06 18.48 9.22
CA GLY A 170 -0.13 18.11 10.30
C GLY A 170 0.92 19.16 10.61
N SER A 171 0.69 20.42 10.22
CA SER A 171 1.55 21.55 10.57
C SER A 171 1.25 22.05 11.98
N ILE A 172 2.04 23.02 12.43
CA ILE A 172 1.82 23.67 13.74
C ILE A 172 0.42 24.29 13.84
N GLU A 173 -0.15 24.70 12.71
CA GLU A 173 -1.50 25.32 12.63
C GLU A 173 -2.62 24.30 12.90
N ASP A 174 -2.36 23.01 12.65
CA ASP A 174 -3.30 21.92 12.90
C ASP A 174 -3.20 21.38 14.34
N ASN A 175 -2.24 21.85 15.13
CA ASN A 175 -2.11 21.44 16.51
C ASN A 175 -3.23 22.02 17.37
N VAL A 176 -3.79 21.16 18.21
CA VAL A 176 -4.79 21.55 19.21
C VAL A 176 -4.15 21.72 20.58
N LEU A 177 -4.62 22.68 21.34
CA LEU A 177 -4.17 22.87 22.71
C LEU A 177 -4.69 21.75 23.62
N SER A 178 -4.01 21.58 24.75
CA SER A 178 -4.45 20.62 25.78
C SER A 178 -5.91 20.88 26.15
N ASN A 179 -6.71 19.81 26.22
CA ASN A 179 -8.14 19.82 26.55
C ASN A 179 -9.07 20.46 25.50
N GLN A 180 -8.64 20.67 24.29
CA GLN A 180 -9.53 21.12 23.20
C GLN A 180 -10.30 19.97 22.54
N ILE A 181 -9.76 18.75 22.57
CA ILE A 181 -10.45 17.56 22.06
C ILE A 181 -11.35 17.05 23.17
N THR A 182 -12.60 17.50 23.18
CA THR A 182 -13.58 17.19 24.22
C THR A 182 -14.78 16.39 23.72
N GLU A 183 -14.99 16.31 22.40
CA GLU A 183 -16.16 15.69 21.80
C GLU A 183 -15.74 14.45 20.99
N ILE A 184 -16.46 13.35 21.21
CA ILE A 184 -16.31 12.12 20.43
C ILE A 184 -17.55 12.02 19.54
N THR A 185 -17.40 12.30 18.26
CA THR A 185 -18.50 12.32 17.29
C THR A 185 -18.94 10.93 16.84
N ASP A 186 -18.02 9.96 16.83
CA ASP A 186 -18.31 8.57 16.42
C ASP A 186 -17.48 7.59 17.26
N GLY A 187 -17.92 7.40 18.49
CA GLY A 187 -17.28 6.48 19.44
C GLY A 187 -18.00 5.14 19.52
N LYS A 188 -17.39 4.06 19.02
CA LYS A 188 -17.87 2.70 19.24
C LYS A 188 -17.18 2.09 20.46
N VAL A 189 -17.93 1.91 21.55
CA VAL A 189 -17.43 1.19 22.74
C VAL A 189 -17.73 -0.29 22.55
N VAL A 190 -16.68 -1.10 22.38
CA VAL A 190 -16.79 -2.56 22.42
C VAL A 190 -16.43 -3.00 23.83
N LEU A 191 -17.43 -3.45 24.59
CA LEU A 191 -17.21 -4.06 25.89
C LEU A 191 -16.94 -5.56 25.64
N SER A 192 -15.81 -6.06 26.12
CA SER A 192 -15.60 -7.50 26.20
C SER A 192 -16.59 -8.11 27.19
N SER A 193 -17.05 -9.33 26.94
CA SER A 193 -17.99 -10.05 27.85
C SER A 193 -17.44 -10.18 29.26
N GLU A 194 -16.14 -10.21 29.43
CA GLU A 194 -15.49 -10.24 30.77
C GLU A 194 -15.65 -8.94 31.57
N GLY A 195 -15.82 -7.80 30.88
CA GLY A 195 -16.05 -6.51 31.54
C GLY A 195 -17.46 -6.33 32.11
N LEU A 196 -18.43 -7.12 31.66
CA LEU A 196 -19.82 -7.06 32.13
C LEU A 196 -20.06 -7.82 33.42
N ASP A 197 -19.28 -8.87 33.71
CA ASP A 197 -19.45 -9.69 34.93
C ASP A 197 -18.89 -9.01 36.21
N ASN A 198 -18.00 -8.04 36.06
CA ASN A 198 -17.41 -7.27 37.15
C ASN A 198 -18.17 -5.97 37.51
N ALA A 199 -19.25 -5.67 36.80
CA ALA A 199 -20.06 -4.46 37.00
C ALA A 199 -21.38 -4.69 37.77
N LYS A 200 -21.47 -5.82 38.50
CA LYS A 200 -22.58 -6.11 39.45
C LYS A 200 -22.20 -5.79 40.87
#